data_2f7188a039f450b7bb682d89a861f661
#
_entry.id   2f7188a039f450b7bb682d89a861f661
#
_cell.length_a   1.000
_cell.length_b   1.000
_cell.length_c   1.000
_cell.angle_alpha   90.00
_cell.angle_beta   90.00
_cell.angle_gamma   90.00
#
_symmetry.space_group_name_H-M   'P 1'
#
loop_
_entity.id
_entity.type
_entity.pdbx_description
1 polymer ?
#
loop_
_entity_poly.entity_id
_entity_poly.type
_entity_poly.pdbx_seq_one_letter_code
_entity_poly.pdbx_strand_id
1 'polypeptide(L)' 'KSWYLDTGASNHMTGCLDKFAELDRKITGSVRFGDGSVVGIEGCGSVLFVAHNGEHRLLIEVYFIPKLKSNIISLG' A
#
# COMPACT_ATOMS: atom_id res chain seq x y z
N LYS A 1 -2.31 -11.74 -4.28
CA LYS A 1 -2.96 -11.31 -3.02
C LYS A 1 -4.06 -10.32 -3.30
N SER A 2 -5.17 -10.49 -2.61
CA SER A 2 -6.29 -9.56 -2.71
C SER A 2 -5.98 -8.26 -1.99
N TRP A 3 -6.69 -7.22 -2.39
CA TRP A 3 -6.64 -5.93 -1.69
C TRP A 3 -7.77 -5.87 -0.69
N TYR A 4 -7.47 -5.40 0.51
CA TYR A 4 -8.47 -5.17 1.55
C TYR A 4 -8.84 -3.70 1.58
N LEU A 5 -10.13 -3.41 1.65
CA LEU A 5 -10.63 -2.05 1.82
C LEU A 5 -10.67 -1.74 3.31
N ASP A 6 -10.06 -0.63 3.71
CA ASP A 6 -9.93 -0.30 5.12
C ASP A 6 -10.20 1.19 5.36
N THR A 7 -11.29 1.49 6.04
CA THR A 7 -11.64 2.87 6.37
C THR A 7 -10.76 3.44 7.48
N GLY A 8 -10.11 2.58 8.25
CA GLY A 8 -9.21 3.00 9.32
C GLY A 8 -7.81 3.31 8.86
N ALA A 9 -7.46 2.93 7.64
CA ALA A 9 -6.12 3.20 7.12
C ALA A 9 -6.07 4.58 6.48
N SER A 10 -5.01 5.33 6.76
CA SER A 10 -4.83 6.66 6.19
C SER A 10 -4.23 6.63 4.79
N ASN A 11 -3.56 5.58 4.41
CA ASN A 11 -2.88 5.45 3.13
C ASN A 11 -3.05 4.06 2.55
N HIS A 12 -2.97 3.97 1.23
CA HIS A 12 -2.83 2.68 0.57
C HIS A 12 -1.46 2.09 0.92
N MET A 13 -1.35 0.79 1.06
CA MET A 13 -0.08 0.14 1.38
C MET A 13 -0.02 -1.27 0.82
N THR A 14 1.17 -1.70 0.45
CA THR A 14 1.41 -3.05 -0.05
C THR A 14 2.82 -3.49 0.31
N GLY A 15 2.99 -4.79 0.50
CA GLY A 15 4.30 -5.40 0.68
C GLY A 15 4.88 -5.98 -0.60
N CYS A 16 4.21 -5.81 -1.73
CA CYS A 16 4.62 -6.41 -3.00
C CYS A 16 5.37 -5.39 -3.84
N LEU A 17 6.69 -5.50 -3.87
CA LEU A 17 7.55 -4.58 -4.60
C LEU A 17 7.23 -4.54 -6.09
N ASP A 18 6.93 -5.69 -6.68
CA ASP A 18 6.68 -5.80 -8.12
C ASP A 18 5.37 -5.19 -8.58
N LYS A 19 4.51 -4.79 -7.67
CA LYS A 19 3.28 -4.08 -8.04
C LYS A 19 3.50 -2.61 -8.36
N PHE A 20 4.65 -2.06 -7.98
CA PHE A 20 4.91 -0.64 -8.17
C PHE A 20 5.32 -0.32 -9.60
N ALA A 21 4.63 0.65 -10.20
CA ALA A 21 5.04 1.24 -11.47
C ALA A 21 6.19 2.22 -11.24
N GLU A 22 6.11 2.97 -10.14
CA GLU A 22 7.16 3.90 -9.71
C GLU A 22 7.28 3.82 -8.20
N LEU A 23 8.50 3.90 -7.70
CA LEU A 23 8.73 3.80 -6.25
C LEU A 23 9.92 4.67 -5.85
N ASP A 24 9.69 5.59 -4.93
CA ASP A 24 10.74 6.39 -4.33
C ASP A 24 11.16 5.74 -3.02
N ARG A 25 12.34 5.14 -3.02
CA ARG A 25 12.85 4.40 -1.85
C ARG A 25 13.47 5.32 -0.79
N LYS A 26 13.51 6.62 -1.05
CA LYS A 26 14.01 7.59 -0.06
C LYS A 26 12.96 7.94 0.99
N ILE A 27 11.70 7.68 0.69
CA ILE A 27 10.60 7.95 1.63
C ILE A 27 10.52 6.79 2.62
N THR A 28 10.74 7.10 3.89
CA THR A 28 10.74 6.10 4.96
C THR A 28 9.89 6.60 6.12
N GLY A 29 9.59 5.71 7.04
CA GLY A 29 8.79 6.03 8.21
C GLY A 29 8.23 4.77 8.81
N SER A 30 7.13 4.90 9.54
CA SER A 30 6.47 3.75 10.13
C SER A 30 4.97 3.96 10.21
N VAL A 31 4.24 2.84 10.26
CA VAL A 31 2.79 2.83 10.43
C VAL A 31 2.47 2.01 11.67
N ARG A 32 1.61 2.56 12.53
CA ARG A 32 1.09 1.86 13.69
C ARG A 32 -0.33 1.41 13.40
N PHE A 33 -0.59 0.13 13.63
CA PHE A 33 -1.93 -0.43 13.46
C PHE A 33 -2.70 -0.40 14.78
N GLY A 34 -4.01 -0.66 14.69
CA GLY A 34 -4.89 -0.62 15.86
C GLY A 34 -4.54 -1.62 16.94
N ASP A 35 -3.88 -2.72 16.58
CA ASP A 35 -3.42 -3.73 17.56
C ASP A 35 -2.11 -3.33 18.25
N GLY A 36 -1.57 -2.15 17.93
CA GLY A 36 -0.32 -1.66 18.49
C GLY A 36 0.93 -2.06 17.73
N SER A 37 0.82 -2.92 16.72
CA SER A 37 1.99 -3.29 15.92
C SER A 37 2.47 -2.12 15.08
N VAL A 38 3.78 -2.08 14.83
CA VAL A 38 4.42 -1.02 14.06
C VAL A 38 5.24 -1.67 12.95
N VAL A 39 5.08 -1.19 11.72
CA VAL A 39 5.83 -1.70 10.57
C VAL A 39 6.51 -0.55 9.84
N GLY A 40 7.67 -0.85 9.26
CA GLY A 40 8.48 0.16 8.58
C GLY A 40 8.07 0.39 7.15
N ILE A 41 7.98 1.67 6.77
CA ILE A 41 7.80 2.10 5.39
C ILE A 41 9.17 2.17 4.74
N GLU A 42 9.34 1.53 3.58
CA GLU A 42 10.61 1.53 2.85
C GLU A 42 10.50 2.16 1.48
N GLY A 43 9.41 2.86 1.21
CA GLY A 43 9.22 3.60 -0.02
C GLY A 43 7.79 4.06 -0.15
N CYS A 44 7.57 4.91 -1.15
CA CYS A 44 6.23 5.41 -1.49
C CYS A 44 6.18 5.63 -2.98
N GLY A 45 5.11 5.20 -3.62
CA GLY A 45 5.01 5.32 -5.06
C GLY A 45 3.64 5.03 -5.60
N SER A 46 3.57 4.66 -6.87
CA SER A 46 2.32 4.37 -7.54
C SER A 46 2.23 2.91 -7.93
N VAL A 47 1.03 2.37 -7.85
CA VAL A 47 0.73 0.96 -8.12
C VAL A 47 -0.35 0.88 -9.18
N LEU A 48 -0.12 0.07 -10.21
CA LEU A 48 -1.14 -0.22 -11.20
C LEU A 48 -1.98 -1.39 -10.69
N PHE A 49 -3.26 -1.19 -10.69
CA PHE A 49 -4.21 -2.10 -10.09
C PHE A 49 -5.31 -2.39 -11.11
N VAL A 50 -5.72 -3.64 -11.23
CA VAL A 50 -6.78 -4.04 -12.16
C VAL A 50 -8.03 -4.39 -11.35
N ALA A 51 -9.09 -3.64 -11.60
CA ALA A 51 -10.36 -3.86 -10.93
C ALA A 51 -11.10 -5.06 -11.51
N HIS A 52 -12.17 -5.50 -10.82
CA HIS A 52 -12.96 -6.68 -11.22
C HIS A 52 -13.50 -6.59 -12.64
N ASN A 53 -13.84 -5.39 -13.08
CA ASN A 53 -14.38 -5.18 -14.43
C ASN A 53 -13.31 -5.09 -15.52
N GLY A 54 -12.03 -5.32 -15.16
CA GLY A 54 -10.92 -5.26 -16.07
C GLY A 54 -10.33 -3.87 -16.28
N GLU A 55 -10.90 -2.86 -15.64
CA GLU A 55 -10.36 -1.51 -15.73
C GLU A 55 -9.03 -1.40 -15.00
N HIS A 56 -8.11 -0.67 -15.62
CA HIS A 56 -6.81 -0.37 -15.00
C HIS A 56 -6.93 0.91 -14.21
N ARG A 57 -6.45 0.89 -12.97
CA ARG A 57 -6.45 2.04 -12.09
C ARG A 57 -5.05 2.26 -11.55
N LEU A 58 -4.66 3.52 -11.44
CA LEU A 58 -3.39 3.88 -10.84
C LEU A 58 -3.67 4.41 -9.44
N LEU A 59 -3.12 3.74 -8.44
CA LEU A 59 -3.15 4.23 -7.06
C LEU A 59 -1.87 5.00 -6.82
N ILE A 60 -1.99 6.23 -6.30
CA ILE A 60 -0.84 7.07 -6.00
C ILE A 60 -0.63 7.09 -4.48
N GLU A 61 0.57 7.47 -4.07
CA GLU A 61 0.95 7.57 -2.66
C GLU A 61 0.71 6.27 -1.92
N VAL A 62 1.17 5.17 -2.52
CA VAL A 62 1.10 3.84 -1.91
C VAL A 62 2.39 3.60 -1.15
N TYR A 63 2.28 3.26 0.13
CA TYR A 63 3.46 2.93 0.93
C TYR A 63 3.91 1.51 0.63
N PHE A 64 5.21 1.35 0.43
CA PHE A 64 5.84 0.04 0.33
C PHE A 64 6.27 -0.39 1.72
N ILE A 65 5.66 -1.46 2.21
CA ILE A 65 5.92 -1.98 3.55
C ILE A 65 6.20 -3.47 3.40
N PRO A 66 7.48 -3.87 3.29
CA PRO A 66 7.82 -5.27 3.00
C PRO A 66 7.22 -6.29 3.96
N LYS A 67 7.03 -5.90 5.21
CA LYS A 67 6.50 -6.81 6.23
C LYS A 67 5.00 -6.93 6.22
N LEU A 68 4.32 -6.14 5.38
CA LEU A 68 2.86 -6.17 5.31
C LEU A 68 2.40 -7.44 4.62
N LYS A 69 1.50 -8.18 5.24
CA LYS A 69 1.00 -9.45 4.69
C LYS A 69 -0.20 -9.25 3.78
N SER A 70 -0.85 -8.11 3.86
CA SER A 70 -2.04 -7.79 3.09
C SER A 70 -1.85 -6.51 2.32
N ASN A 71 -2.54 -6.40 1.19
CA ASN A 71 -2.57 -5.14 0.44
C ASN A 71 -3.79 -4.34 0.93
N ILE A 72 -3.60 -3.06 1.22
CA ILE A 72 -4.65 -2.24 1.84
C ILE A 72 -4.93 -1.03 0.98
N ILE A 73 -6.21 -0.84 0.66
CA ILE A 73 -6.71 0.37 0.01
C ILE A 73 -7.39 1.22 1.06
N SER A 74 -6.90 2.44 1.25
CA SER A 74 -7.50 3.38 2.18
C SER A 74 -8.82 3.90 1.62
N LEU A 75 -9.83 3.93 2.43
CA LEU A 75 -11.15 4.51 2.07
C LEU A 75 -11.36 5.87 2.75
N GLY A 76 -10.35 6.40 3.35
CA GLY A 76 -10.44 7.66 4.00
C GLY A 76 -10.01 7.60 5.41
#